data_afbff4ae27abcb28c10307003ca3a392
#
_entry.id   afbff4ae27abcb28c10307003ca3a392
#
_cell.length_a   1.000
_cell.length_b   1.000
_cell.length_c   1.000
_cell.angle_alpha   90.00
_cell.angle_beta   90.00
_cell.angle_gamma   90.00
#
_symmetry.space_group_name_H-M   'P 1'
#
loop_
_entity.id
_entity.type
_entity.pdbx_description
1 polymer ?
#
loop_
_entity_poly.entity_id
_entity_poly.type
_entity_poly.pdbx_seq_one_letter_code
_entity_poly.pdbx_strand_id
1 'polypeptide(L)'
;MSLITEHSIALNLTLPEKDVHKKMEVFYNPVMASHRNIAILLLNSIENKAMNIADPLAGSGIRSLRFLKELKKGKINHLFVNDMKENFPKTIKENLQRNKIKN
;
A
#
# COMPACT_ATOMS: atom_id res chain seq x y z
N MET A 1 7.09 6.18 16.95
CA MET A 1 6.33 6.39 15.71
C MET A 1 7.30 6.81 14.61
N SER A 2 7.36 6.05 13.54
CA SER A 2 8.31 6.30 12.45
C SER A 2 7.59 6.56 11.15
N LEU A 3 8.01 7.60 10.45
CA LEU A 3 7.49 7.90 9.12
C LEU A 3 8.48 7.36 8.10
N ILE A 4 7.99 6.52 7.21
CA ILE A 4 8.80 5.89 6.16
C ILE A 4 8.26 6.33 4.81
N THR A 5 9.15 6.62 3.89
CA THR A 5 8.78 7.02 2.54
C THR A 5 9.21 5.95 1.55
N GLU A 6 8.29 5.51 0.73
CA GLU A 6 8.60 4.66 -0.42
C GLU A 6 8.02 5.31 -1.65
N HIS A 7 8.91 5.77 -2.53
CA HIS A 7 8.52 6.49 -3.74
C HIS A 7 7.60 7.66 -3.41
N SER A 8 6.35 7.64 -3.89
CA SER A 8 5.40 8.73 -3.68
C SER A 8 4.61 8.64 -2.38
N ILE A 9 4.79 7.59 -1.60
CA ILE A 9 3.95 7.29 -0.45
C ILE A 9 4.72 7.46 0.86
N ALA A 10 4.10 8.14 1.81
CA ALA A 10 4.56 8.21 3.20
C ALA A 10 3.70 7.32 4.08
N LEU A 11 4.34 6.45 4.84
CA LEU A 11 3.69 5.55 5.78
C LEU A 11 4.08 5.90 7.20
N ASN A 12 3.14 5.80 8.11
CA ASN A 12 3.42 5.84 9.52
C ASN A 12 3.45 4.40 10.05
N LEU A 13 4.62 3.98 10.52
CA LEU A 13 4.80 2.65 11.08
C LEU A 13 5.17 2.75 12.54
N THR A 14 4.48 1.96 13.37
CA THR A 14 4.88 1.76 14.75
C THR A 14 5.69 0.49 14.80
N LEU A 15 7.00 0.63 15.00
CA LEU A 15 7.90 -0.50 15.07
C LEU A 15 8.12 -0.89 16.53
N PRO A 16 8.02 -2.18 16.86
CA PRO A 16 8.37 -2.63 18.21
C PRO A 16 9.87 -2.43 18.47
N GLU A 17 10.24 -2.10 19.70
CA GLU A 17 11.63 -1.85 20.07
C GLU A 17 12.51 -3.10 19.96
N LYS A 18 11.87 -4.25 20.07
CA LYS A 18 12.54 -5.53 20.00
C LYS A 18 11.93 -6.36 18.90
N ASP A 19 11.96 -7.42 18.63
CA ASP A 19 11.37 -8.27 17.60
C ASP A 19 10.43 -7.59 16.63
N VAL A 20 10.90 -7.42 15.43
CA VAL A 20 10.20 -6.68 14.39
C VAL A 20 9.37 -7.54 13.44
N HIS A 21 9.12 -8.80 13.73
CA HIS A 21 8.47 -9.66 12.74
C HIS A 21 7.05 -10.03 13.12
N LYS A 22 6.85 -10.94 14.01
CA LYS A 22 5.52 -11.53 14.27
C LYS A 22 4.54 -10.59 14.97
N LYS A 23 5.04 -9.59 15.68
CA LYS A 23 4.21 -8.69 16.50
C LYS A 23 4.06 -7.30 15.93
N MET A 24 4.48 -7.07 14.70
CA MET A 24 4.25 -5.78 14.05
C MET A 24 2.76 -5.58 13.87
N GLU A 25 2.25 -4.43 14.31
CA GLU A 25 0.87 -4.06 14.06
C GLU A 25 0.58 -3.95 12.57
N VAL A 26 1.58 -3.51 11.83
CA VAL A 26 1.47 -3.31 10.39
C VAL A 26 2.73 -3.86 9.75
N PHE A 27 2.55 -4.77 8.81
CA PHE A 27 3.67 -5.37 8.10
C PHE A 27 4.14 -4.47 6.96
N TYR A 28 5.43 -4.17 6.96
CA TYR A 28 6.07 -3.47 5.87
C TYR A 28 7.48 -4.03 5.66
N ASN A 29 7.78 -4.44 4.44
CA ASN A 29 9.10 -4.96 4.07
C ASN A 29 9.74 -4.09 2.99
N PRO A 30 10.75 -3.29 3.32
CA PRO A 30 11.40 -2.41 2.35
C PRO A 30 12.12 -3.18 1.24
N VAL A 31 12.54 -4.41 1.49
CA VAL A 31 13.19 -5.24 0.47
C VAL A 31 12.25 -5.52 -0.70
N MET A 32 10.95 -5.51 -0.46
CA MET A 32 9.95 -5.75 -1.49
C MET A 32 9.61 -4.51 -2.33
N ALA A 33 10.25 -3.39 -2.08
CA ALA A 33 9.96 -2.16 -2.84
C ALA A 33 10.21 -2.34 -4.33
N SER A 34 11.24 -3.08 -4.73
CA SER A 34 11.51 -3.35 -6.14
C SER A 34 10.38 -4.14 -6.80
N HIS A 35 9.78 -5.09 -6.09
CA HIS A 35 8.64 -5.84 -6.60
C HIS A 35 7.43 -4.93 -6.81
N ARG A 36 7.20 -4.02 -5.89
CA ARG A 36 6.12 -3.05 -6.04
C ARG A 36 6.37 -2.09 -7.19
N ASN A 37 7.63 -1.67 -7.39
CA ASN A 37 8.01 -0.86 -8.55
C ASN A 37 7.69 -1.58 -9.86
N ILE A 38 8.05 -2.86 -9.95
CA ILE A 38 7.80 -3.67 -11.14
C ILE A 38 6.30 -3.82 -11.38
N ALA A 39 5.52 -4.04 -10.34
CA ALA A 39 4.07 -4.16 -10.47
C ALA A 39 3.46 -2.89 -11.07
N ILE A 40 3.91 -1.72 -10.61
CA ILE A 40 3.40 -0.44 -11.13
C ILE A 40 3.79 -0.23 -12.58
N LEU A 41 5.04 -0.53 -12.92
CA LEU A 41 5.51 -0.43 -14.32
C LEU A 41 4.71 -1.36 -15.22
N LEU A 42 4.47 -2.59 -14.79
CA LEU A 42 3.70 -3.56 -15.56
C LEU A 42 2.27 -3.09 -15.77
N LEU A 43 1.59 -2.71 -14.70
CA LEU A 43 0.18 -2.30 -14.79
C LEU A 43 0.01 -1.03 -15.62
N ASN A 44 0.98 -0.11 -15.57
CA ASN A 44 0.93 1.08 -16.41
C ASN A 44 1.25 0.78 -17.88
N SER A 45 1.97 -0.30 -18.17
CA SER A 45 2.38 -0.64 -19.54
C SER A 45 1.34 -1.43 -20.32
N ILE A 46 0.47 -2.18 -19.65
CA ILE A 46 -0.59 -2.92 -20.33
C ILE A 46 -1.71 -1.98 -20.78
N GLU A 47 -2.44 -2.36 -21.80
CA GLU A 47 -3.49 -1.51 -22.37
C GLU A 47 -4.79 -1.51 -21.56
N ASN A 48 -4.95 -2.46 -20.66
CA ASN A 48 -6.16 -2.61 -19.87
C ASN A 48 -6.47 -1.33 -19.08
N LYS A 49 -7.75 -0.96 -19.06
CA LYS A 49 -8.25 0.17 -18.30
C LYS A 49 -9.40 -0.29 -17.41
N ALA A 50 -9.75 0.53 -16.42
CA ALA A 50 -10.84 0.25 -15.50
C ALA A 50 -10.74 -1.15 -14.88
N MET A 51 -9.54 -1.50 -14.43
CA MET A 51 -9.28 -2.81 -13.86
C MET A 51 -9.82 -2.93 -12.43
N ASN A 52 -10.27 -4.13 -12.09
CA ASN A 52 -10.59 -4.47 -10.72
C ASN A 52 -9.39 -5.21 -10.13
N ILE A 53 -8.81 -4.64 -9.10
CA ILE A 53 -7.58 -5.15 -8.49
C ILE A 53 -7.87 -5.53 -7.04
N ALA A 54 -7.31 -6.65 -6.60
CA ALA A 54 -7.45 -7.09 -5.22
C ALA A 54 -6.09 -7.19 -4.56
N ASP A 55 -6.00 -6.70 -3.34
CA ASP A 55 -4.81 -6.77 -2.49
C ASP A 55 -5.26 -7.37 -1.14
N PRO A 56 -5.45 -8.69 -1.07
CA PRO A 56 -6.10 -9.32 0.09
C PRO A 56 -5.19 -9.48 1.30
N LEU A 57 -3.88 -9.45 1.13
CA LEU A 57 -2.90 -9.54 2.22
C LEU A 57 -2.06 -8.26 2.21
N ALA A 58 -2.72 -7.16 2.45
CA ALA A 58 -2.17 -5.84 2.16
C ALA A 58 -1.06 -5.39 3.13
N GLY A 59 -0.99 -5.95 4.33
CA GLY A 59 -0.01 -5.53 5.33
C GLY A 59 -0.15 -4.06 5.68
N SER A 60 0.84 -3.25 5.33
CA SER A 60 0.78 -1.80 5.52
C SER A 60 -0.13 -1.10 4.55
N GLY A 61 -0.54 -1.78 3.48
CA GLY A 61 -1.27 -1.17 2.38
C GLY A 61 -0.39 -0.43 1.38
N ILE A 62 0.93 -0.53 1.52
CA ILE A 62 1.86 0.23 0.67
C ILE A 62 1.64 -0.02 -0.82
N ARG A 63 1.41 -1.27 -1.22
CA ARG A 63 1.19 -1.60 -2.62
C ARG A 63 -0.07 -0.91 -3.14
N SER A 64 -1.17 -1.02 -2.41
CA SER A 64 -2.43 -0.39 -2.78
C SER A 64 -2.34 1.13 -2.82
N LEU A 65 -1.68 1.72 -1.82
CA LEU A 65 -1.47 3.17 -1.78
C LEU A 65 -0.69 3.64 -3.00
N ARG A 66 0.36 2.91 -3.37
CA ARG A 66 1.15 3.23 -4.56
C ARG A 66 0.33 3.07 -5.83
N PHE A 67 -0.50 2.03 -5.92
CA PHE A 67 -1.39 1.86 -7.08
C PHE A 67 -2.31 3.07 -7.24
N LEU A 68 -2.93 3.50 -6.15
CA LEU A 68 -3.86 4.64 -6.20
C LEU A 68 -3.18 5.94 -6.60
N LYS A 69 -1.92 6.11 -6.24
CA LYS A 69 -1.20 7.34 -6.50
C LYS A 69 -0.36 7.33 -7.77
N GLU A 70 0.14 6.17 -8.17
CA GLU A 70 1.13 6.07 -9.25
C GLU A 70 0.59 5.45 -10.54
N LEU A 71 -0.49 4.70 -10.51
CA LEU A 71 -1.08 4.19 -11.73
C LEU A 71 -1.76 5.34 -12.49
N LYS A 72 -1.68 5.26 -13.82
CA LYS A 72 -2.26 6.26 -14.71
C LYS A 72 -3.76 6.38 -14.46
N LYS A 73 -4.28 7.56 -14.65
CA LYS A 73 -5.70 7.84 -14.50
C LYS A 73 -6.53 6.90 -15.37
N GLY A 74 -7.57 6.33 -14.80
CA GLY A 74 -8.47 5.40 -15.51
C GLY A 74 -8.03 3.96 -15.51
N LYS A 75 -6.87 3.64 -14.92
CA LYS A 75 -6.40 2.25 -14.83
C LYS A 75 -7.21 1.41 -13.85
N ILE A 76 -7.65 2.00 -12.76
CA ILE A 76 -8.35 1.29 -11.70
C ILE A 76 -9.83 1.66 -11.70
N ASN A 77 -10.68 0.63 -11.75
CA ASN A 77 -12.11 0.78 -11.50
C ASN A 77 -12.39 0.61 -10.01
N HIS A 78 -12.04 -0.55 -9.46
CA HIS A 78 -12.15 -0.83 -8.04
C HIS A 78 -10.86 -1.46 -7.53
N LEU A 79 -10.44 -1.05 -6.35
CA LEU A 79 -9.32 -1.64 -5.65
C LEU A 79 -9.83 -2.21 -4.32
N PHE A 80 -9.75 -3.53 -4.17
CA PHE A 80 -10.21 -4.25 -2.98
C PHE A 80 -8.99 -4.51 -2.10
N VAL A 81 -8.97 -3.88 -0.93
CA VAL A 81 -7.82 -3.94 -0.01
C VAL A 81 -8.25 -4.56 1.30
N ASN A 82 -7.55 -5.56 1.76
CA ASN A 82 -7.86 -6.19 3.03
C ASN A 82 -6.60 -6.76 3.69
N ASP A 83 -6.68 -6.92 5.00
CA ASP A 83 -5.67 -7.62 5.79
C ASP A 83 -6.35 -8.18 7.04
N MET A 84 -5.78 -9.23 7.60
CA MET A 84 -6.34 -9.90 8.77
C MET A 84 -6.17 -9.12 10.07
N LYS A 85 -5.26 -8.15 10.12
CA LYS A 85 -5.03 -7.36 11.32
C LYS A 85 -6.25 -6.53 11.67
N GLU A 86 -6.66 -6.54 12.94
CA GLU A 86 -7.85 -5.83 13.40
C GLU A 86 -7.78 -4.33 13.14
N ASN A 87 -6.59 -3.75 13.28
CA ASN A 87 -6.41 -2.32 13.10
C ASN A 87 -6.20 -1.90 11.65
N PHE A 88 -6.23 -2.83 10.70
CA PHE A 88 -5.97 -2.51 9.30
C PHE A 88 -6.91 -1.43 8.74
N PRO A 89 -8.25 -1.51 8.94
CA PRO A 89 -9.13 -0.50 8.37
C PRO A 89 -8.79 0.92 8.84
N LYS A 90 -8.42 1.06 10.10
CA LYS A 90 -7.99 2.35 10.65
C LYS A 90 -6.65 2.80 10.03
N THR A 91 -5.72 1.88 9.97
CA THR A 91 -4.37 2.16 9.45
C THR A 91 -4.41 2.59 8.00
N ILE A 92 -5.13 1.86 7.16
CA ILE A 92 -5.21 2.21 5.73
C ILE A 92 -5.90 3.55 5.53
N LYS A 93 -6.93 3.84 6.31
CA LYS A 93 -7.64 5.11 6.22
C LYS A 93 -6.74 6.28 6.60
N GLU A 94 -5.95 6.14 7.67
CA GLU A 94 -5.01 7.17 8.08
C GLU A 94 -3.94 7.41 7.01
N ASN A 95 -3.44 6.35 6.40
CA ASN A 95 -2.42 6.48 5.36
C ASN A 95 -2.98 7.06 4.06
N LEU A 96 -4.22 6.77 3.72
CA LEU A 96 -4.89 7.42 2.60
C LEU A 96 -4.95 8.93 2.81
N GLN A 97 -5.36 9.35 4.01
CA GLN A 97 -5.44 10.78 4.34
C GLN A 97 -4.06 11.43 4.34
N ARG A 98 -3.06 10.76 4.91
CA ARG A 98 -1.68 11.28 4.95
C ARG A 98 -1.13 11.54 3.56
N ASN A 99 -1.47 10.70 2.62
CA ASN A 99 -0.98 10.82 1.25
C ASN A 99 -1.93 11.59 0.34
N LYS A 100 -2.97 12.16 0.89
CA LYS A 100 -3.97 12.98 0.18
C LYS A 100 -4.63 12.23 -0.96
N ILE A 101 -4.90 10.95 -0.74
CA ILE A 101 -5.60 10.09 -1.70
C ILE A 101 -7.07 10.12 -1.36
N LYS A 102 -7.88 10.48 -2.33
CA LYS A 102 -9.34 10.49 -2.20
C LYS A 102 -9.90 9.20 -2.79
N ASN A 103 -10.85 8.63 -2.10
CA ASN A 103 -11.55 7.43 -2.53
C ASN A 103 -12.91 7.77 -3.08
#